data_d36fd2c027e5dd54359f273de94756a8
#
_entry.id   d36fd2c027e5dd54359f273de94756a8
#
_cell.length_a   1.000
_cell.length_b   1.000
_cell.length_c   1.000
_cell.angle_alpha   90.00
_cell.angle_beta   90.00
_cell.angle_gamma   90.00
#
_symmetry.space_group_name_H-M   'P 1'
#
loop_
_entity.id
_entity.type
_entity.pdbx_description
1 polymer ?
#
loop_
_entity_poly.entity_id
_entity_poly.type
_entity_poly.pdbx_seq_one_letter_code
_entity_poly.pdbx_strand_id
1 'polypeptide(L)'
;MQSSLQRPLWQVYLIFLAPMVLSNFLQSFSGTLNGIYVGQMLGTQALAAVSGMFPIVFFFIALVIGLGAGASVLIGQAWGAQETGMVKAITGATLTLGALVGLIAAVLGSLFARPALQALGTPVDVLDDAVGYAQKMMLIMPLLLVFILYTQLLRGVSDTLSPLLALMVSTLVGLLLTPALIRGWVGFPPLGIQSAVYAGLVGNALAMLFLILRLRHKNHVMAPDRELLAALRLDRVILGKVLRIGLPTGLQMVVLSLSELVILALVNSHGSQATAAYGAVTQIVNYVQFPALSIAITASILGAQAIGAGRLERIGPILRTGLLINTCLTGGLIVLGYVLSHWLLGLFITDDAARVNAEHLLHIMLWSILVFGFQAVIGGIMRASGVVLMPVIISIFCVLCVELPMAYLLNAHFGLEGVWMAFPVTYLAMLALQTAYYRLVWRHKQIKRLV
;
A
#
# COMPACT_ATOMS: atom_id res chain seq x y z
N MET A 1 -16.57 -0.19 22.31
CA MET A 1 -17.48 -0.65 21.24
C MET A 1 -18.87 -0.04 21.33
N GLN A 2 -19.51 0.07 22.50
CA GLN A 2 -20.84 0.71 22.63
C GLN A 2 -20.85 2.20 22.23
N SER A 3 -19.77 2.95 22.43
CA SER A 3 -19.69 4.39 22.07
C SER A 3 -19.56 4.64 20.56
N SER A 4 -19.05 3.69 19.77
CA SER A 4 -18.96 3.81 18.31
C SER A 4 -20.29 3.46 17.60
N LEU A 5 -21.17 2.73 18.25
CA LEU A 5 -22.49 2.33 17.71
C LEU A 5 -23.50 3.48 17.74
N GLN A 6 -23.28 4.50 18.59
CA GLN A 6 -24.14 5.68 18.73
C GLN A 6 -23.67 6.87 17.86
N ARG A 7 -22.45 6.79 17.31
CA ARG A 7 -21.91 7.87 16.45
C ARG A 7 -22.44 7.73 15.03
N PRO A 8 -22.71 8.85 14.33
CA PRO A 8 -23.07 8.82 12.91
C PRO A 8 -21.91 8.23 12.10
N LEU A 9 -22.20 7.44 11.06
CA LEU A 9 -21.23 6.68 10.27
C LEU A 9 -20.11 7.55 9.71
N TRP A 10 -20.39 8.79 9.30
CA TRP A 10 -19.39 9.68 8.75
C TRP A 10 -18.29 10.02 9.79
N GLN A 11 -18.65 10.17 11.07
CA GLN A 11 -17.65 10.41 12.13
C GLN A 11 -16.79 9.16 12.35
N VAL A 12 -17.40 7.97 12.35
CA VAL A 12 -16.67 6.71 12.45
C VAL A 12 -15.66 6.59 11.30
N TYR A 13 -16.08 6.91 10.08
CA TYR A 13 -15.19 6.95 8.92
C TYR A 13 -14.03 7.92 9.11
N LEU A 14 -14.27 9.17 9.52
CA LEU A 14 -13.23 10.18 9.68
C LEU A 14 -12.20 9.80 10.77
N ILE A 15 -12.67 9.27 11.90
CA ILE A 15 -11.79 8.81 12.98
C ILE A 15 -10.86 7.68 12.49
N PHE A 16 -11.37 6.80 11.63
CA PHE A 16 -10.61 5.72 11.03
C PHE A 16 -9.66 6.22 9.95
N LEU A 17 -10.17 7.10 9.11
CA LEU A 17 -9.52 7.60 7.89
C LEU A 17 -8.32 8.49 8.20
N ALA A 18 -8.45 9.43 9.13
CA ALA A 18 -7.42 10.43 9.39
C ALA A 18 -6.04 9.82 9.74
N PRO A 19 -5.94 8.86 10.70
CA PRO A 19 -4.66 8.21 10.95
C PRO A 19 -4.13 7.37 9.78
N MET A 20 -5.02 6.78 8.98
CA MET A 20 -4.61 5.98 7.81
C MET A 20 -4.05 6.84 6.69
N VAL A 21 -4.72 7.95 6.38
CA VAL A 21 -4.24 8.91 5.38
C VAL A 21 -2.88 9.45 5.80
N LEU A 22 -2.77 9.88 7.07
CA LEU A 22 -1.51 10.39 7.61
C LEU A 22 -0.39 9.34 7.59
N SER A 23 -0.71 8.05 7.84
CA SER A 23 0.25 6.95 7.71
C SER A 23 0.76 6.79 6.28
N ASN A 24 -0.12 6.88 5.29
CA ASN A 24 0.26 6.78 3.88
C ASN A 24 1.14 7.97 3.43
N PHE A 25 0.78 9.19 3.85
CA PHE A 25 1.63 10.38 3.63
C PHE A 25 3.01 10.21 4.26
N LEU A 26 3.06 9.80 5.53
CA LEU A 26 4.31 9.62 6.26
C LEU A 26 5.19 8.55 5.62
N GLN A 27 4.61 7.45 5.16
CA GLN A 27 5.33 6.37 4.48
C GLN A 27 5.91 6.84 3.14
N SER A 28 5.14 7.56 2.32
CA SER A 28 5.62 8.14 1.06
C SER A 28 6.73 9.17 1.31
N PHE A 29 6.54 10.05 2.28
CA PHE A 29 7.52 11.06 2.68
C PHE A 29 8.84 10.42 3.15
N SER A 30 8.75 9.39 3.99
CA SER A 30 9.93 8.65 4.47
C SER A 30 10.71 7.99 3.32
N GLY A 31 9.99 7.40 2.35
CA GLY A 31 10.61 6.83 1.15
C GLY A 31 11.34 7.88 0.30
N THR A 32 10.69 9.02 0.07
CA THR A 32 11.28 10.15 -0.68
C THR A 32 12.53 10.69 0.01
N LEU A 33 12.50 10.89 1.32
CA LEU A 33 13.65 11.39 2.08
C LEU A 33 14.82 10.39 2.07
N ASN A 34 14.55 9.10 2.19
CA ASN A 34 15.59 8.08 2.05
C ASN A 34 16.26 8.14 0.66
N GLY A 35 15.46 8.29 -0.41
CA GLY A 35 15.98 8.48 -1.77
C GLY A 35 16.86 9.73 -1.90
N ILE A 36 16.45 10.85 -1.29
CA ILE A 36 17.22 12.10 -1.26
C ILE A 36 18.55 11.90 -0.52
N TYR A 37 18.54 11.28 0.66
CA TYR A 37 19.77 11.04 1.41
C TYR A 37 20.76 10.16 0.63
N VAL A 38 20.29 9.06 0.05
CA VAL A 38 21.14 8.18 -0.76
C VAL A 38 21.67 8.92 -1.99
N GLY A 39 20.82 9.62 -2.73
CA GLY A 39 21.20 10.32 -3.95
C GLY A 39 22.17 11.50 -3.72
N GLN A 40 21.89 12.35 -2.72
CA GLN A 40 22.70 13.54 -2.46
C GLN A 40 24.00 13.25 -1.68
N MET A 41 24.00 12.26 -0.79
CA MET A 41 25.14 11.99 0.08
C MET A 41 26.06 10.89 -0.46
N LEU A 42 25.54 9.95 -1.26
CA LEU A 42 26.29 8.81 -1.79
C LEU A 42 26.39 8.82 -3.32
N GLY A 43 25.63 9.69 -3.99
CA GLY A 43 25.68 9.85 -5.43
C GLY A 43 24.72 8.94 -6.22
N THR A 44 24.74 9.13 -7.55
CA THR A 44 23.79 8.48 -8.47
C THR A 44 23.98 6.97 -8.59
N GLN A 45 25.22 6.47 -8.46
CA GLN A 45 25.52 5.03 -8.51
C GLN A 45 24.90 4.29 -7.34
N ALA A 46 25.01 4.85 -6.11
CA ALA A 46 24.38 4.29 -4.92
C ALA A 46 22.85 4.29 -5.04
N LEU A 47 22.28 5.39 -5.57
CA LEU A 47 20.83 5.48 -5.80
C LEU A 47 20.36 4.44 -6.83
N ALA A 48 21.12 4.20 -7.91
CA ALA A 48 20.84 3.18 -8.90
C ALA A 48 20.85 1.77 -8.29
N ALA A 49 21.85 1.47 -7.46
CA ALA A 49 21.95 0.18 -6.77
C ALA A 49 20.75 -0.08 -5.81
N VAL A 50 20.32 0.93 -5.05
CA VAL A 50 19.14 0.84 -4.17
C VAL A 50 17.85 0.67 -4.98
N SER A 51 17.70 1.47 -6.04
CA SER A 51 16.48 1.47 -6.88
C SER A 51 16.31 0.15 -7.64
N GLY A 52 17.40 -0.46 -8.10
CA GLY A 52 17.37 -1.76 -8.78
C GLY A 52 16.84 -2.90 -7.93
N MET A 53 16.90 -2.76 -6.59
CA MET A 53 16.37 -3.74 -5.65
C MET A 53 14.87 -3.59 -5.37
N PHE A 54 14.29 -2.43 -5.68
CA PHE A 54 12.90 -2.10 -5.35
C PHE A 54 11.87 -3.12 -5.86
N PRO A 55 11.91 -3.63 -7.11
CA PRO A 55 10.92 -4.60 -7.59
C PRO A 55 10.90 -5.89 -6.77
N ILE A 56 12.06 -6.38 -6.33
CA ILE A 56 12.18 -7.62 -5.55
C ILE A 56 11.60 -7.40 -4.15
N VAL A 57 11.98 -6.31 -3.49
CA VAL A 57 11.46 -5.94 -2.17
C VAL A 57 9.95 -5.71 -2.23
N PHE A 58 9.48 -4.98 -3.24
CA PHE A 58 8.06 -4.67 -3.43
C PHE A 58 7.21 -5.92 -3.64
N PHE A 59 7.73 -6.93 -4.35
CA PHE A 59 7.02 -8.22 -4.52
C PHE A 59 6.64 -8.84 -3.16
N PHE A 60 7.59 -8.94 -2.23
CA PHE A 60 7.32 -9.49 -0.90
C PHE A 60 6.40 -8.59 -0.06
N ILE A 61 6.60 -7.27 -0.16
CA ILE A 61 5.73 -6.29 0.53
C ILE A 61 4.29 -6.40 0.00
N ALA A 62 4.08 -6.46 -1.32
CA ALA A 62 2.77 -6.58 -1.95
C ALA A 62 2.05 -7.86 -1.51
N LEU A 63 2.79 -8.99 -1.47
CA LEU A 63 2.26 -10.26 -0.98
C LEU A 63 1.78 -10.14 0.47
N VAL A 64 2.59 -9.55 1.35
CA VAL A 64 2.26 -9.39 2.77
C VAL A 64 1.14 -8.37 3.00
N ILE A 65 1.08 -7.29 2.22
CA ILE A 65 -0.05 -6.35 2.26
C ILE A 65 -1.34 -7.07 1.85
N GLY A 66 -1.28 -7.91 0.82
CA GLY A 66 -2.41 -8.75 0.42
C GLY A 66 -2.86 -9.68 1.54
N LEU A 67 -1.93 -10.42 2.16
CA LEU A 67 -2.21 -11.29 3.31
C LEU A 67 -2.83 -10.50 4.48
N GLY A 68 -2.28 -9.33 4.78
CA GLY A 68 -2.80 -8.42 5.80
C GLY A 68 -4.21 -7.92 5.49
N ALA A 69 -4.50 -7.61 4.22
CA ALA A 69 -5.84 -7.22 3.79
C ALA A 69 -6.85 -8.36 3.97
N GLY A 70 -6.46 -9.61 3.64
CA GLY A 70 -7.29 -10.79 3.87
C GLY A 70 -7.54 -11.07 5.34
N ALA A 71 -6.48 -11.06 6.14
CA ALA A 71 -6.56 -11.31 7.57
C ALA A 71 -7.33 -10.20 8.31
N SER A 72 -7.18 -8.92 7.93
CA SER A 72 -7.92 -7.81 8.54
C SER A 72 -9.42 -7.89 8.32
N VAL A 73 -9.88 -8.47 7.19
CA VAL A 73 -11.30 -8.76 6.95
C VAL A 73 -11.79 -9.83 7.91
N LEU A 74 -11.06 -10.95 8.07
CA LEU A 74 -11.43 -12.02 8.99
C LEU A 74 -11.42 -11.53 10.44
N ILE A 75 -10.40 -10.76 10.83
CA ILE A 75 -10.31 -10.11 12.14
C ILE A 75 -11.50 -9.15 12.33
N GLY A 76 -11.85 -8.36 11.31
CA GLY A 76 -13.00 -7.47 11.36
C GLY A 76 -14.31 -8.21 11.62
N GLN A 77 -14.53 -9.36 10.96
CA GLN A 77 -15.69 -10.19 11.22
C GLN A 77 -15.67 -10.80 12.62
N ALA A 78 -14.55 -11.37 13.07
CA ALA A 78 -14.40 -11.91 14.43
C ALA A 78 -14.58 -10.83 15.51
N TRP A 79 -14.05 -9.63 15.27
CA TRP A 79 -14.21 -8.48 16.16
C TRP A 79 -15.65 -7.99 16.22
N GLY A 80 -16.34 -7.91 15.08
CA GLY A 80 -17.75 -7.59 15.00
C GLY A 80 -18.63 -8.58 15.76
N ALA A 81 -18.25 -9.84 15.73
CA ALA A 81 -18.91 -10.93 16.47
C ALA A 81 -18.53 -11.02 17.96
N GLN A 82 -17.59 -10.17 18.43
CA GLN A 82 -17.04 -10.18 19.80
C GLN A 82 -16.24 -11.45 20.16
N GLU A 83 -15.74 -12.17 19.16
CA GLU A 83 -14.94 -13.38 19.34
C GLU A 83 -13.45 -13.05 19.46
N THR A 84 -13.03 -12.55 20.62
CA THR A 84 -11.65 -12.12 20.88
C THR A 84 -10.65 -13.26 20.75
N GLY A 85 -11.00 -14.49 21.11
CA GLY A 85 -10.16 -15.68 20.89
C GLY A 85 -9.87 -15.94 19.41
N MET A 86 -10.89 -15.78 18.54
CA MET A 86 -10.70 -15.90 17.09
C MET A 86 -9.85 -14.77 16.53
N VAL A 87 -9.99 -13.53 17.03
CA VAL A 87 -9.11 -12.40 16.67
C VAL A 87 -7.65 -12.75 16.94
N LYS A 88 -7.33 -13.29 18.14
CA LYS A 88 -5.96 -13.71 18.50
C LYS A 88 -5.47 -14.88 17.66
N ALA A 89 -6.34 -15.86 17.38
CA ALA A 89 -5.98 -17.02 16.55
C ALA A 89 -5.63 -16.60 15.11
N ILE A 90 -6.44 -15.72 14.47
CA ILE A 90 -6.17 -15.20 13.13
C ILE A 90 -4.89 -14.36 13.16
N THR A 91 -4.71 -13.50 14.17
CA THR A 91 -3.52 -12.68 14.31
C THR A 91 -2.27 -13.54 14.43
N GLY A 92 -2.26 -14.49 15.34
CA GLY A 92 -1.10 -15.38 15.57
C GLY A 92 -0.74 -16.19 14.33
N ALA A 93 -1.72 -16.86 13.71
CA ALA A 93 -1.49 -17.65 12.51
C ALA A 93 -0.95 -16.79 11.35
N THR A 94 -1.49 -15.57 11.17
CA THR A 94 -1.08 -14.67 10.08
C THR A 94 0.32 -14.10 10.33
N LEU A 95 0.66 -13.73 11.57
CA LEU A 95 2.02 -13.26 11.91
C LEU A 95 3.05 -14.37 11.71
N THR A 96 2.72 -15.61 12.08
CA THR A 96 3.60 -16.77 11.85
C THR A 96 3.82 -17.00 10.35
N LEU A 97 2.77 -16.89 9.53
CA LEU A 97 2.91 -16.97 8.08
C LEU A 97 3.78 -15.83 7.53
N GLY A 98 3.58 -14.60 8.01
CA GLY A 98 4.38 -13.44 7.61
C GLY A 98 5.87 -13.58 7.98
N ALA A 99 6.15 -14.11 9.18
CA ALA A 99 7.51 -14.41 9.59
C ALA A 99 8.16 -15.49 8.71
N LEU A 100 7.40 -16.53 8.35
CA LEU A 100 7.87 -17.58 7.44
C LEU A 100 8.15 -17.04 6.04
N VAL A 101 7.25 -16.22 5.48
CA VAL A 101 7.46 -15.55 4.17
C VAL A 101 8.70 -14.66 4.24
N GLY A 102 8.87 -13.91 5.34
CA GLY A 102 10.06 -13.09 5.56
C GLY A 102 11.34 -13.91 5.64
N LEU A 103 11.31 -15.05 6.33
CA LEU A 103 12.47 -15.94 6.43
C LEU A 103 12.82 -16.56 5.06
N ILE A 104 11.81 -16.98 4.31
CA ILE A 104 12.01 -17.46 2.92
C ILE A 104 12.62 -16.36 2.06
N ALA A 105 12.11 -15.12 2.16
CA ALA A 105 12.66 -13.97 1.45
C ALA A 105 14.12 -13.70 1.86
N ALA A 106 14.44 -13.80 3.17
CA ALA A 106 15.80 -13.62 3.68
C ALA A 106 16.77 -14.66 3.11
N VAL A 107 16.39 -15.92 3.14
CA VAL A 107 17.24 -17.04 2.66
C VAL A 107 17.36 -17.01 1.14
N LEU A 108 16.24 -17.10 0.42
CA LEU A 108 16.26 -17.19 -1.05
C LEU A 108 16.74 -15.87 -1.67
N GLY A 109 16.27 -14.73 -1.13
CA GLY A 109 16.66 -13.41 -1.63
C GLY A 109 18.15 -13.14 -1.45
N SER A 110 18.76 -13.57 -0.33
CA SER A 110 20.21 -13.44 -0.13
C SER A 110 21.00 -14.37 -1.03
N LEU A 111 20.57 -15.61 -1.21
CA LEU A 111 21.26 -16.58 -2.08
C LEU A 111 21.17 -16.21 -3.56
N PHE A 112 20.02 -15.71 -4.02
CA PHE A 112 19.77 -15.39 -5.42
C PHE A 112 19.90 -13.89 -5.75
N ALA A 113 20.42 -13.07 -4.83
CA ALA A 113 20.59 -11.63 -5.04
C ALA A 113 21.38 -11.31 -6.31
N ARG A 114 22.57 -11.94 -6.49
CA ARG A 114 23.43 -11.69 -7.66
C ARG A 114 22.76 -12.09 -8.99
N PRO A 115 22.29 -13.35 -9.20
CA PRO A 115 21.64 -13.71 -10.45
C PRO A 115 20.37 -12.89 -10.73
N ALA A 116 19.62 -12.52 -9.69
CA ALA A 116 18.42 -11.69 -9.85
C ALA A 116 18.75 -10.27 -10.34
N LEU A 117 19.76 -9.62 -9.75
CA LEU A 117 20.20 -8.29 -10.17
C LEU A 117 20.83 -8.30 -11.58
N GLN A 118 21.57 -9.35 -11.92
CA GLN A 118 22.07 -9.54 -13.29
C GLN A 118 20.95 -9.69 -14.31
N ALA A 119 19.92 -10.50 -13.98
CA ALA A 119 18.74 -10.66 -14.84
C ALA A 119 17.92 -9.38 -15.01
N LEU A 120 17.96 -8.48 -14.01
CA LEU A 120 17.34 -7.14 -14.08
C LEU A 120 18.20 -6.12 -14.83
N GLY A 121 19.39 -6.52 -15.35
CA GLY A 121 20.26 -5.65 -16.13
C GLY A 121 21.04 -4.63 -15.29
N THR A 122 21.31 -4.94 -14.00
CA THR A 122 22.13 -4.07 -13.15
C THR A 122 23.55 -3.92 -13.75
N PRO A 123 24.05 -2.68 -13.96
CA PRO A 123 25.37 -2.44 -14.52
C PRO A 123 26.48 -3.09 -13.68
N VAL A 124 27.55 -3.56 -14.36
CA VAL A 124 28.63 -4.34 -13.72
C VAL A 124 29.41 -3.52 -12.69
N ASP A 125 29.55 -2.21 -12.92
CA ASP A 125 30.26 -1.25 -12.06
C ASP A 125 29.59 -1.04 -10.69
N VAL A 126 28.28 -1.26 -10.59
CA VAL A 126 27.50 -1.12 -9.34
C VAL A 126 26.99 -2.46 -8.79
N LEU A 127 27.24 -3.56 -9.51
CA LEU A 127 26.63 -4.86 -9.20
C LEU A 127 27.06 -5.38 -7.81
N ASP A 128 28.33 -5.27 -7.44
CA ASP A 128 28.82 -5.79 -6.16
C ASP A 128 28.24 -5.02 -4.96
N ASP A 129 28.14 -3.70 -5.08
CA ASP A 129 27.50 -2.86 -4.06
C ASP A 129 26.00 -3.14 -3.97
N ALA A 130 25.33 -3.32 -5.11
CA ALA A 130 23.92 -3.67 -5.17
C ALA A 130 23.66 -5.05 -4.56
N VAL A 131 24.51 -6.06 -4.81
CA VAL A 131 24.41 -7.39 -4.19
C VAL A 131 24.61 -7.30 -2.67
N GLY A 132 25.62 -6.57 -2.21
CA GLY A 132 25.85 -6.37 -0.78
C GLY A 132 24.70 -5.69 -0.06
N TYR A 133 24.11 -4.68 -0.69
CA TYR A 133 22.88 -4.02 -0.21
C TYR A 133 21.69 -4.97 -0.20
N ALA A 134 21.46 -5.69 -1.31
CA ALA A 134 20.37 -6.63 -1.50
C ALA A 134 20.36 -7.72 -0.42
N GLN A 135 21.51 -8.36 -0.19
CA GLN A 135 21.64 -9.43 0.81
C GLN A 135 21.26 -8.94 2.21
N LYS A 136 21.75 -7.75 2.61
CA LYS A 136 21.41 -7.18 3.91
C LYS A 136 19.95 -6.76 4.00
N MET A 137 19.40 -6.18 2.92
CA MET A 137 17.98 -5.84 2.85
C MET A 137 17.09 -7.08 2.98
N MET A 138 17.46 -8.20 2.34
CA MET A 138 16.73 -9.46 2.49
C MET A 138 16.81 -10.03 3.91
N LEU A 139 17.94 -9.90 4.60
CA LEU A 139 18.08 -10.37 5.99
C LEU A 139 17.16 -9.64 6.97
N ILE A 140 16.79 -8.40 6.72
CA ILE A 140 15.86 -7.67 7.59
C ILE A 140 14.38 -7.88 7.22
N MET A 141 14.08 -8.57 6.11
CA MET A 141 12.72 -8.83 5.65
C MET A 141 11.81 -9.47 6.71
N PRO A 142 12.22 -10.46 7.50
CA PRO A 142 11.34 -11.04 8.51
C PRO A 142 10.77 -10.00 9.47
N LEU A 143 11.59 -9.09 9.98
CA LEU A 143 11.15 -8.02 10.87
C LEU A 143 10.25 -7.02 10.15
N LEU A 144 10.65 -6.58 8.96
CA LEU A 144 9.89 -5.61 8.16
C LEU A 144 8.49 -6.14 7.80
N LEU A 145 8.42 -7.39 7.30
CA LEU A 145 7.15 -7.96 6.87
C LEU A 145 6.22 -8.25 8.05
N VAL A 146 6.75 -8.71 9.18
CA VAL A 146 5.96 -8.88 10.41
C VAL A 146 5.45 -7.54 10.93
N PHE A 147 6.27 -6.48 10.90
CA PHE A 147 5.85 -5.14 11.30
C PHE A 147 4.72 -4.61 10.41
N ILE A 148 4.90 -4.67 9.07
CA ILE A 148 3.86 -4.27 8.11
C ILE A 148 2.57 -5.05 8.36
N LEU A 149 2.68 -6.36 8.51
CA LEU A 149 1.54 -7.24 8.71
C LEU A 149 0.79 -6.91 10.01
N TYR A 150 1.52 -6.75 11.12
CA TYR A 150 0.91 -6.43 12.41
C TYR A 150 0.14 -5.09 12.37
N THR A 151 0.71 -4.08 11.71
CA THR A 151 0.02 -2.78 11.50
C THR A 151 -1.25 -2.93 10.67
N GLN A 152 -1.26 -3.82 9.66
CA GLN A 152 -2.45 -4.11 8.86
C GLN A 152 -3.54 -4.82 9.67
N LEU A 153 -3.15 -5.78 10.52
CA LEU A 153 -4.09 -6.56 11.35
C LEU A 153 -4.80 -5.68 12.38
N LEU A 154 -4.10 -4.70 12.98
CA LEU A 154 -4.67 -3.75 13.94
C LEU A 154 -5.84 -2.93 13.37
N ARG A 155 -5.81 -2.66 12.07
CA ARG A 155 -6.92 -1.99 11.37
C ARG A 155 -8.21 -2.81 11.45
N GLY A 156 -8.13 -4.15 11.45
CA GLY A 156 -9.28 -5.06 11.57
C GLY A 156 -10.09 -4.85 12.86
N VAL A 157 -9.43 -4.50 13.96
CA VAL A 157 -10.05 -4.17 15.26
C VAL A 157 -10.30 -2.67 15.44
N SER A 158 -10.24 -1.89 14.37
CA SER A 158 -10.44 -0.42 14.36
C SER A 158 -9.34 0.39 15.06
N ASP A 159 -8.18 -0.17 15.33
CA ASP A 159 -7.03 0.59 15.82
C ASP A 159 -6.15 1.04 14.63
N THR A 160 -6.34 2.28 14.20
CA THR A 160 -5.53 2.92 13.15
C THR A 160 -4.50 3.88 13.73
N LEU A 161 -4.67 4.28 15.01
CA LEU A 161 -3.76 5.23 15.66
C LEU A 161 -2.45 4.55 16.09
N SER A 162 -2.51 3.32 16.63
CA SER A 162 -1.29 2.61 17.06
C SER A 162 -0.33 2.33 15.91
N PRO A 163 -0.78 1.87 14.71
CA PRO A 163 0.05 1.79 13.52
C PRO A 163 0.69 3.13 13.11
N LEU A 164 -0.08 4.23 13.12
CA LEU A 164 0.44 5.55 12.79
C LEU A 164 1.58 5.95 13.72
N LEU A 165 1.38 5.83 15.03
CA LEU A 165 2.41 6.22 16.01
C LEU A 165 3.66 5.34 15.91
N ALA A 166 3.51 4.04 15.65
CA ALA A 166 4.64 3.16 15.41
C ALA A 166 5.40 3.56 14.13
N LEU A 167 4.69 3.91 13.06
CA LEU A 167 5.30 4.39 11.83
C LEU A 167 6.02 5.73 12.03
N MET A 168 5.48 6.64 12.87
CA MET A 168 6.16 7.88 13.24
C MET A 168 7.49 7.60 13.93
N VAL A 169 7.54 6.63 14.85
CA VAL A 169 8.80 6.21 15.50
C VAL A 169 9.79 5.70 14.45
N SER A 170 9.37 4.78 13.57
CA SER A 170 10.24 4.25 12.52
C SER A 170 10.79 5.35 11.61
N THR A 171 9.92 6.28 11.17
CA THR A 171 10.29 7.39 10.30
C THR A 171 11.25 8.35 10.98
N LEU A 172 10.99 8.77 12.22
CA LEU A 172 11.87 9.67 12.97
C LEU A 172 13.26 9.06 13.18
N VAL A 173 13.31 7.77 13.56
CA VAL A 173 14.58 7.06 13.70
C VAL A 173 15.32 6.97 12.37
N GLY A 174 14.62 6.64 11.29
CA GLY A 174 15.21 6.58 9.94
C GLY A 174 15.78 7.93 9.49
N LEU A 175 15.03 9.03 9.73
CA LEU A 175 15.45 10.40 9.37
C LEU A 175 16.73 10.84 10.09
N LEU A 176 16.90 10.45 11.34
CA LEU A 176 18.07 10.83 12.15
C LEU A 176 19.23 9.87 11.90
N LEU A 177 18.96 8.58 11.84
CA LEU A 177 20.00 7.57 11.81
C LEU A 177 20.61 7.36 10.42
N THR A 178 19.81 7.50 9.33
CA THR A 178 20.34 7.33 7.97
C THR A 178 21.49 8.30 7.67
N PRO A 179 21.36 9.63 7.80
CA PRO A 179 22.46 10.55 7.55
C PRO A 179 23.61 10.38 8.55
N ALA A 180 23.32 10.04 9.82
CA ALA A 180 24.34 9.80 10.82
C ALA A 180 25.23 8.59 10.46
N LEU A 181 24.65 7.51 9.97
CA LEU A 181 25.39 6.32 9.53
C LEU A 181 26.11 6.53 8.19
N ILE A 182 25.57 7.37 7.28
CA ILE A 182 26.25 7.71 6.02
C ILE A 182 27.53 8.48 6.30
N ARG A 183 27.48 9.49 7.19
CA ARG A 183 28.61 10.38 7.50
C ARG A 183 29.51 9.91 8.62
N GLY A 184 29.12 8.85 9.33
CA GLY A 184 29.88 8.36 10.49
C GLY A 184 29.81 9.30 11.71
N TRP A 185 28.67 9.97 11.94
CA TRP A 185 28.49 10.84 13.10
C TRP A 185 28.43 10.04 14.41
N VAL A 186 28.75 10.71 15.51
CA VAL A 186 28.64 10.15 16.88
C VAL A 186 29.47 8.87 17.07
N GLY A 187 30.59 8.72 16.32
CA GLY A 187 31.48 7.58 16.45
C GLY A 187 31.06 6.32 15.68
N PHE A 188 30.01 6.39 14.87
CA PHE A 188 29.66 5.29 13.97
C PHE A 188 30.66 5.22 12.79
N PRO A 189 31.02 4.02 12.31
CA PRO A 189 31.75 3.90 11.06
C PRO A 189 30.86 4.33 9.88
N PRO A 190 31.42 4.99 8.83
CA PRO A 190 30.64 5.31 7.63
C PRO A 190 30.26 4.01 6.90
N LEU A 191 28.96 3.72 6.84
CA LEU A 191 28.43 2.46 6.30
C LEU A 191 27.99 2.58 4.82
N GLY A 192 28.16 3.76 4.21
CA GLY A 192 27.82 4.00 2.81
C GLY A 192 26.36 3.64 2.50
N ILE A 193 26.14 2.93 1.39
CA ILE A 193 24.82 2.50 0.90
C ILE A 193 24.04 1.64 1.92
N GLN A 194 24.74 0.93 2.82
CA GLN A 194 24.13 0.04 3.81
C GLN A 194 23.46 0.81 4.95
N SER A 195 23.76 2.12 5.08
CA SER A 195 23.18 2.98 6.13
C SER A 195 21.65 2.97 6.12
N ALA A 196 21.04 3.00 4.94
CA ALA A 196 19.58 2.96 4.80
C ALA A 196 18.99 1.63 5.33
N VAL A 197 19.68 0.51 5.12
CA VAL A 197 19.25 -0.82 5.61
C VAL A 197 19.33 -0.88 7.13
N TYR A 198 20.44 -0.47 7.72
CA TYR A 198 20.62 -0.50 9.18
C TYR A 198 19.73 0.50 9.89
N ALA A 199 19.55 1.71 9.32
CA ALA A 199 18.59 2.69 9.85
C ALA A 199 17.16 2.15 9.80
N GLY A 200 16.78 1.50 8.72
CA GLY A 200 15.48 0.81 8.58
C GLY A 200 15.31 -0.34 9.58
N LEU A 201 16.35 -1.15 9.80
CA LEU A 201 16.33 -2.22 10.80
C LEU A 201 16.07 -1.67 12.21
N VAL A 202 16.86 -0.70 12.63
CA VAL A 202 16.73 -0.08 13.96
C VAL A 202 15.39 0.63 14.09
N GLY A 203 14.98 1.39 13.05
CA GLY A 203 13.70 2.10 13.04
C GLY A 203 12.51 1.16 13.17
N ASN A 204 12.47 0.07 12.40
CA ASN A 204 11.39 -0.92 12.49
C ASN A 204 11.43 -1.72 13.79
N ALA A 205 12.62 -2.03 14.33
CA ALA A 205 12.75 -2.72 15.62
C ALA A 205 12.22 -1.86 16.78
N LEU A 206 12.59 -0.57 16.81
CA LEU A 206 12.09 0.38 17.81
C LEU A 206 10.59 0.65 17.65
N ALA A 207 10.10 0.75 16.42
CA ALA A 207 8.68 0.89 16.14
C ALA A 207 7.88 -0.35 16.59
N MET A 208 8.40 -1.56 16.35
CA MET A 208 7.79 -2.80 16.83
C MET A 208 7.78 -2.87 18.36
N LEU A 209 8.89 -2.53 19.01
CA LEU A 209 8.98 -2.46 20.46
C LEU A 209 7.97 -1.45 21.04
N PHE A 210 7.94 -0.24 20.47
CA PHE A 210 6.96 0.78 20.85
C PHE A 210 5.52 0.27 20.71
N LEU A 211 5.21 -0.37 19.59
CA LEU A 211 3.89 -0.93 19.32
C LEU A 211 3.52 -1.98 20.38
N ILE A 212 4.41 -2.92 20.67
CA ILE A 212 4.21 -3.96 21.69
C ILE A 212 3.95 -3.35 23.07
N LEU A 213 4.79 -2.39 23.50
CA LEU A 213 4.65 -1.72 24.80
C LEU A 213 3.34 -0.95 24.90
N ARG A 214 2.98 -0.22 23.83
CA ARG A 214 1.72 0.51 23.76
C ARG A 214 0.49 -0.39 23.85
N LEU A 215 0.48 -1.51 23.11
CA LEU A 215 -0.63 -2.46 23.12
C LEU A 215 -0.76 -3.15 24.49
N ARG A 216 0.36 -3.47 25.13
CA ARG A 216 0.37 -4.02 26.50
C ARG A 216 -0.15 -3.02 27.53
N HIS A 217 0.33 -1.76 27.46
CA HIS A 217 -0.13 -0.70 28.37
C HIS A 217 -1.63 -0.43 28.25
N LYS A 218 -2.19 -0.56 27.04
CA LYS A 218 -3.63 -0.38 26.80
C LYS A 218 -4.48 -1.63 27.03
N ASN A 219 -3.90 -2.75 27.47
CA ASN A 219 -4.58 -4.04 27.55
C ASN A 219 -5.35 -4.37 26.26
N HIS A 220 -4.71 -4.08 25.12
CA HIS A 220 -5.34 -4.22 23.81
C HIS A 220 -5.54 -5.72 23.49
N VAL A 221 -6.66 -6.07 22.80
CA VAL A 221 -6.99 -7.46 22.43
C VAL A 221 -5.87 -8.17 21.64
N MET A 222 -5.11 -7.42 20.85
CA MET A 222 -3.99 -7.93 20.06
C MET A 222 -2.63 -7.70 20.74
N ALA A 223 -2.59 -7.37 22.04
CA ALA A 223 -1.32 -7.30 22.76
C ALA A 223 -0.65 -8.69 22.80
N PRO A 224 0.69 -8.77 22.70
CA PRO A 224 1.42 -10.03 22.86
C PRO A 224 1.32 -10.55 24.30
N ASP A 225 0.26 -11.26 24.57
CA ASP A 225 0.00 -11.99 25.82
C ASP A 225 0.22 -13.51 25.61
N ARG A 226 0.02 -14.29 26.68
CA ARG A 226 0.20 -15.75 26.64
C ARG A 226 -0.71 -16.42 25.60
N GLU A 227 -1.93 -15.89 25.42
CA GLU A 227 -2.89 -16.45 24.46
C GLU A 227 -2.48 -16.17 23.01
N LEU A 228 -2.03 -14.93 22.70
CA LEU A 228 -1.53 -14.60 21.37
C LEU A 228 -0.24 -15.37 21.06
N LEU A 229 0.66 -15.52 22.04
CA LEU A 229 1.88 -16.31 21.86
C LEU A 229 1.58 -17.79 21.60
N ALA A 230 0.58 -18.36 22.29
CA ALA A 230 0.12 -19.73 22.04
C ALA A 230 -0.58 -19.87 20.67
N ALA A 231 -1.12 -18.78 20.13
CA ALA A 231 -1.74 -18.74 18.80
C ALA A 231 -0.71 -18.57 17.65
N LEU A 232 0.58 -18.35 17.95
CA LEU A 232 1.65 -18.31 16.96
C LEU A 232 1.95 -19.71 16.41
N ARG A 233 1.03 -20.22 15.58
CA ARG A 233 1.09 -21.52 14.92
C ARG A 233 0.45 -21.46 13.55
N LEU A 234 0.86 -22.35 12.67
CA LEU A 234 0.30 -22.48 11.33
C LEU A 234 -1.03 -23.26 11.38
N ASP A 235 -2.14 -22.56 11.63
CA ASP A 235 -3.47 -23.15 11.54
C ASP A 235 -3.93 -23.21 10.09
N ARG A 236 -4.03 -24.42 9.54
CA ARG A 236 -4.36 -24.63 8.11
C ARG A 236 -5.73 -24.09 7.72
N VAL A 237 -6.71 -24.12 8.63
CA VAL A 237 -8.08 -23.65 8.34
C VAL A 237 -8.09 -22.13 8.26
N ILE A 238 -7.49 -21.47 9.24
CA ILE A 238 -7.36 -20.01 9.28
C ILE A 238 -6.53 -19.53 8.09
N LEU A 239 -5.37 -20.12 7.88
CA LEU A 239 -4.47 -19.74 6.78
C LEU A 239 -5.10 -19.97 5.41
N GLY A 240 -5.87 -21.03 5.22
CA GLY A 240 -6.62 -21.25 3.98
C GLY A 240 -7.59 -20.12 3.67
N LYS A 241 -8.29 -19.59 4.69
CA LYS A 241 -9.18 -18.42 4.54
C LYS A 241 -8.38 -17.13 4.27
N VAL A 242 -7.28 -16.90 5.00
CA VAL A 242 -6.39 -15.73 4.81
C VAL A 242 -5.81 -15.73 3.39
N LEU A 243 -5.29 -16.86 2.94
CA LEU A 243 -4.70 -16.99 1.59
C LEU A 243 -5.76 -16.81 0.50
N ARG A 244 -6.95 -17.35 0.67
CA ARG A 244 -8.04 -17.22 -0.32
C ARG A 244 -8.43 -15.77 -0.57
N ILE A 245 -8.34 -14.91 0.44
CA ILE A 245 -8.66 -13.48 0.35
C ILE A 245 -7.41 -12.66 0.02
N GLY A 246 -6.30 -12.96 0.68
CA GLY A 246 -5.08 -12.17 0.64
C GLY A 246 -4.22 -12.39 -0.59
N LEU A 247 -4.06 -13.63 -1.03
CA LEU A 247 -3.18 -13.94 -2.16
C LEU A 247 -3.64 -13.27 -3.47
N PRO A 248 -4.93 -13.32 -3.85
CA PRO A 248 -5.40 -12.58 -5.03
C PRO A 248 -5.13 -11.07 -4.93
N THR A 249 -5.33 -10.48 -3.74
CA THR A 249 -5.07 -9.04 -3.51
C THR A 249 -3.58 -8.71 -3.65
N GLY A 250 -2.68 -9.54 -3.12
CA GLY A 250 -1.24 -9.36 -3.27
C GLY A 250 -0.79 -9.49 -4.74
N LEU A 251 -1.28 -10.50 -5.44
CA LEU A 251 -1.00 -10.68 -6.88
C LEU A 251 -1.53 -9.51 -7.71
N GLN A 252 -2.71 -8.97 -7.39
CA GLN A 252 -3.22 -7.75 -8.04
C GLN A 252 -2.23 -6.60 -7.92
N MET A 253 -1.66 -6.36 -6.72
CA MET A 253 -0.68 -5.29 -6.51
C MET A 253 0.58 -5.50 -7.34
N VAL A 254 1.05 -6.74 -7.47
CA VAL A 254 2.21 -7.07 -8.33
C VAL A 254 1.89 -6.78 -9.79
N VAL A 255 0.72 -7.20 -10.29
CA VAL A 255 0.32 -6.94 -11.69
C VAL A 255 0.21 -5.45 -11.97
N LEU A 256 -0.39 -4.67 -11.05
CA LEU A 256 -0.47 -3.21 -11.16
C LEU A 256 0.93 -2.58 -11.25
N SER A 257 1.85 -2.99 -10.38
CA SER A 257 3.21 -2.47 -10.40
C SER A 257 3.98 -2.83 -11.68
N LEU A 258 3.77 -4.03 -12.21
CA LEU A 258 4.35 -4.41 -13.51
C LEU A 258 3.77 -3.60 -14.66
N SER A 259 2.46 -3.30 -14.64
CA SER A 259 1.83 -2.42 -15.63
C SER A 259 2.42 -1.02 -15.59
N GLU A 260 2.63 -0.46 -14.39
CA GLU A 260 3.28 0.85 -14.23
C GLU A 260 4.69 0.88 -14.84
N LEU A 261 5.45 -0.21 -14.74
CA LEU A 261 6.77 -0.31 -15.38
C LEU A 261 6.67 -0.32 -16.91
N VAL A 262 5.67 -0.99 -17.48
CA VAL A 262 5.42 -0.99 -18.95
C VAL A 262 5.02 0.41 -19.39
N ILE A 263 4.14 1.09 -18.68
CA ILE A 263 3.75 2.47 -18.96
C ILE A 263 4.96 3.41 -18.87
N LEU A 264 5.79 3.27 -17.84
CA LEU A 264 7.02 4.05 -17.68
C LEU A 264 7.99 3.82 -18.85
N ALA A 265 8.15 2.59 -19.32
CA ALA A 265 8.97 2.29 -20.49
C ALA A 265 8.45 3.00 -21.76
N LEU A 266 7.12 3.04 -21.92
CA LEU A 266 6.47 3.78 -23.01
C LEU A 266 6.69 5.29 -22.89
N VAL A 267 6.57 5.86 -21.68
CA VAL A 267 6.86 7.28 -21.41
C VAL A 267 8.32 7.61 -21.70
N ASN A 268 9.25 6.74 -21.29
CA ASN A 268 10.68 6.93 -21.53
C ASN A 268 11.05 7.02 -23.02
N SER A 269 10.28 6.41 -23.91
CA SER A 269 10.46 6.53 -25.37
C SER A 269 10.24 7.96 -25.90
N HIS A 270 9.57 8.82 -25.13
CA HIS A 270 9.35 10.24 -25.43
C HIS A 270 10.48 11.17 -24.90
N GLY A 271 11.47 10.62 -24.26
CA GLY A 271 12.66 11.35 -23.78
C GLY A 271 12.61 11.75 -22.31
N SER A 272 13.72 12.32 -21.83
CA SER A 272 13.95 12.62 -20.42
C SER A 272 12.97 13.63 -19.82
N GLN A 273 12.51 14.61 -20.61
CA GLN A 273 11.51 15.59 -20.15
C GLN A 273 10.15 14.93 -19.87
N ALA A 274 9.73 14.00 -20.73
CA ALA A 274 8.51 13.22 -20.53
C ALA A 274 8.60 12.36 -19.27
N THR A 275 9.76 11.72 -19.03
CA THR A 275 10.02 10.93 -17.83
C THR A 275 9.98 11.78 -16.56
N ALA A 276 10.58 12.98 -16.60
CA ALA A 276 10.54 13.91 -15.46
C ALA A 276 9.10 14.38 -15.16
N ALA A 277 8.32 14.74 -16.22
CA ALA A 277 6.92 15.09 -16.10
C ALA A 277 6.09 13.93 -15.51
N TYR A 278 6.33 12.69 -15.96
CA TYR A 278 5.68 11.50 -15.44
C TYR A 278 5.94 11.35 -13.93
N GLY A 279 7.18 11.45 -13.49
CA GLY A 279 7.54 11.33 -12.07
C GLY A 279 6.85 12.37 -11.20
N ALA A 280 6.86 13.65 -11.62
CA ALA A 280 6.23 14.75 -10.89
C ALA A 280 4.71 14.58 -10.81
N VAL A 281 4.05 14.28 -11.93
CA VAL A 281 2.60 14.09 -11.99
C VAL A 281 2.18 12.88 -11.17
N THR A 282 2.87 11.75 -11.29
CA THR A 282 2.58 10.52 -10.52
C THR A 282 2.68 10.76 -9.03
N GLN A 283 3.67 11.56 -8.58
CA GLN A 283 3.81 11.89 -7.16
C GLN A 283 2.60 12.68 -6.64
N ILE A 284 2.12 13.68 -7.39
CA ILE A 284 0.93 14.47 -7.03
C ILE A 284 -0.32 13.58 -7.02
N VAL A 285 -0.49 12.76 -8.05
CA VAL A 285 -1.60 11.81 -8.20
C VAL A 285 -1.65 10.85 -7.01
N ASN A 286 -0.52 10.29 -6.57
CA ASN A 286 -0.45 9.41 -5.42
C ASN A 286 -0.97 10.07 -4.15
N TYR A 287 -0.61 11.34 -3.90
CA TYR A 287 -1.12 12.07 -2.73
C TYR A 287 -2.65 12.25 -2.77
N VAL A 288 -3.24 12.49 -3.92
CA VAL A 288 -4.69 12.58 -4.09
C VAL A 288 -5.37 11.21 -4.00
N GLN A 289 -4.66 10.13 -4.39
CA GLN A 289 -5.17 8.76 -4.36
C GLN A 289 -5.17 8.12 -2.96
N PHE A 290 -4.25 8.48 -2.07
CA PHE A 290 -4.15 7.90 -0.73
C PHE A 290 -5.44 8.00 0.09
N PRO A 291 -6.17 9.13 0.14
CA PRO A 291 -7.48 9.19 0.76
C PRO A 291 -8.48 8.20 0.16
N ALA A 292 -8.58 8.08 -1.16
CA ALA A 292 -9.49 7.17 -1.83
C ALA A 292 -9.22 5.70 -1.44
N LEU A 293 -7.95 5.28 -1.41
CA LEU A 293 -7.54 3.95 -0.93
C LEU A 293 -7.89 3.74 0.55
N SER A 294 -7.65 4.74 1.39
CA SER A 294 -7.95 4.67 2.81
C SER A 294 -9.46 4.56 3.08
N ILE A 295 -10.30 5.26 2.29
CA ILE A 295 -11.76 5.14 2.35
C ILE A 295 -12.20 3.73 1.97
N ALA A 296 -11.62 3.14 0.93
CA ALA A 296 -11.92 1.79 0.48
C ALA A 296 -11.56 0.73 1.54
N ILE A 297 -10.40 0.86 2.19
CA ILE A 297 -9.98 -0.02 3.30
C ILE A 297 -10.92 0.15 4.48
N THR A 298 -11.30 1.38 4.84
CA THR A 298 -12.24 1.67 5.91
C THR A 298 -13.61 1.04 5.63
N ALA A 299 -14.12 1.17 4.40
CA ALA A 299 -15.38 0.53 3.96
C ALA A 299 -15.31 -1.00 4.11
N SER A 300 -14.17 -1.59 3.73
CA SER A 300 -13.95 -3.04 3.85
C SER A 300 -13.98 -3.50 5.31
N ILE A 301 -13.31 -2.79 6.20
CA ILE A 301 -13.22 -3.16 7.62
C ILE A 301 -14.55 -2.95 8.33
N LEU A 302 -15.21 -1.79 8.14
CA LEU A 302 -16.53 -1.52 8.74
C LEU A 302 -17.58 -2.49 8.19
N GLY A 303 -17.52 -2.81 6.90
CA GLY A 303 -18.37 -3.84 6.29
C GLY A 303 -18.15 -5.22 6.91
N ALA A 304 -16.88 -5.62 7.10
CA ALA A 304 -16.52 -6.88 7.74
C ALA A 304 -17.03 -6.95 9.19
N GLN A 305 -16.89 -5.89 9.96
CA GLN A 305 -17.41 -5.79 11.32
C GLN A 305 -18.94 -5.85 11.36
N ALA A 306 -19.62 -5.21 10.40
CA ALA A 306 -21.07 -5.28 10.29
C ALA A 306 -21.56 -6.72 9.97
N ILE A 307 -20.86 -7.42 9.07
CA ILE A 307 -21.14 -8.83 8.75
C ILE A 307 -20.92 -9.71 9.98
N GLY A 308 -19.80 -9.55 10.67
CA GLY A 308 -19.50 -10.28 11.90
C GLY A 308 -20.52 -10.06 13.01
N ALA A 309 -21.03 -8.84 13.14
CA ALA A 309 -22.08 -8.49 14.10
C ALA A 309 -23.50 -8.95 13.67
N GLY A 310 -23.66 -9.57 12.51
CA GLY A 310 -24.96 -9.96 11.97
C GLY A 310 -25.84 -8.80 11.48
N ARG A 311 -25.26 -7.59 11.29
CA ARG A 311 -25.97 -6.36 10.92
C ARG A 311 -25.81 -6.05 9.44
N LEU A 312 -26.31 -6.93 8.59
CA LEU A 312 -26.19 -6.83 7.13
C LEU A 312 -26.86 -5.57 6.56
N GLU A 313 -27.89 -5.06 7.22
CA GLU A 313 -28.58 -3.82 6.87
C GLU A 313 -27.65 -2.59 6.90
N ARG A 314 -26.53 -2.63 7.63
CA ARG A 314 -25.56 -1.55 7.68
C ARG A 314 -24.65 -1.46 6.45
N ILE A 315 -24.55 -2.51 5.65
CA ILE A 315 -23.66 -2.55 4.48
C ILE A 315 -24.03 -1.45 3.47
N GLY A 316 -25.32 -1.27 3.17
CA GLY A 316 -25.78 -0.21 2.28
C GLY A 316 -25.41 1.20 2.76
N PRO A 317 -25.74 1.57 4.01
CA PRO A 317 -25.29 2.82 4.62
C PRO A 317 -23.77 2.99 4.62
N ILE A 318 -22.97 1.95 4.92
CA ILE A 318 -21.50 2.02 4.89
C ILE A 318 -21.01 2.34 3.47
N LEU A 319 -21.54 1.66 2.45
CA LEU A 319 -21.21 1.94 1.06
C LEU A 319 -21.53 3.39 0.68
N ARG A 320 -22.76 3.85 0.96
CA ARG A 320 -23.19 5.22 0.61
C ARG A 320 -22.33 6.27 1.30
N THR A 321 -22.05 6.09 2.59
CA THR A 321 -21.18 7.01 3.34
C THR A 321 -19.76 7.02 2.78
N GLY A 322 -19.20 5.86 2.41
CA GLY A 322 -17.88 5.78 1.77
C GLY A 322 -17.85 6.51 0.43
N LEU A 323 -18.86 6.34 -0.41
CA LEU A 323 -18.98 7.05 -1.70
C LEU A 323 -19.11 8.58 -1.50
N LEU A 324 -19.91 9.03 -0.53
CA LEU A 324 -20.05 10.45 -0.20
C LEU A 324 -18.75 11.06 0.30
N ILE A 325 -18.07 10.39 1.23
CA ILE A 325 -16.77 10.86 1.74
C ILE A 325 -15.74 10.89 0.62
N ASN A 326 -15.72 9.90 -0.28
CA ASN A 326 -14.85 9.93 -1.45
C ASN A 326 -15.15 11.14 -2.34
N THR A 327 -16.44 11.43 -2.59
CA THR A 327 -16.82 12.61 -3.38
C THR A 327 -16.36 13.91 -2.72
N CYS A 328 -16.58 14.07 -1.42
CA CYS A 328 -16.23 15.30 -0.72
C CYS A 328 -14.71 15.44 -0.53
N LEU A 329 -14.03 14.41 -0.03
CA LEU A 329 -12.61 14.50 0.32
C LEU A 329 -11.72 14.39 -0.91
N THR A 330 -11.86 13.32 -1.70
CA THR A 330 -11.05 13.13 -2.91
C THR A 330 -11.41 14.16 -3.97
N GLY A 331 -12.71 14.47 -4.14
CA GLY A 331 -13.17 15.54 -5.03
C GLY A 331 -12.65 16.91 -4.62
N GLY A 332 -12.65 17.24 -3.33
CA GLY A 332 -12.05 18.47 -2.80
C GLY A 332 -10.54 18.55 -3.08
N LEU A 333 -9.80 17.45 -2.89
CA LEU A 333 -8.37 17.39 -3.22
C LEU A 333 -8.10 17.50 -4.73
N ILE A 334 -8.98 16.96 -5.56
CA ILE A 334 -8.90 17.13 -7.03
C ILE A 334 -9.07 18.60 -7.39
N VAL A 335 -10.07 19.30 -6.84
CA VAL A 335 -10.27 20.73 -7.07
C VAL A 335 -9.04 21.53 -6.62
N LEU A 336 -8.49 21.24 -5.43
CA LEU A 336 -7.25 21.85 -4.97
C LEU A 336 -6.07 21.52 -5.89
N GLY A 337 -5.98 20.29 -6.39
CA GLY A 337 -4.98 19.87 -7.37
C GLY A 337 -5.05 20.67 -8.66
N TYR A 338 -6.25 20.95 -9.19
CA TYR A 338 -6.45 21.81 -10.36
C TYR A 338 -6.03 23.25 -10.08
N VAL A 339 -6.47 23.83 -8.95
CA VAL A 339 -6.18 25.24 -8.61
C VAL A 339 -4.68 25.46 -8.32
N LEU A 340 -4.03 24.47 -7.70
CA LEU A 340 -2.64 24.58 -7.28
C LEU A 340 -1.68 23.84 -8.23
N SER A 341 -2.14 23.31 -9.39
CA SER A 341 -1.36 22.48 -10.31
C SER A 341 -0.02 23.11 -10.68
N HIS A 342 -0.06 24.36 -11.10
CA HIS A 342 1.13 25.11 -11.50
C HIS A 342 2.16 25.26 -10.36
N TRP A 343 1.71 25.57 -9.16
CA TRP A 343 2.56 25.70 -7.98
C TRP A 343 3.12 24.35 -7.52
N LEU A 344 2.27 23.32 -7.46
CA LEU A 344 2.68 21.97 -7.07
C LEU A 344 3.73 21.39 -8.01
N LEU A 345 3.52 21.53 -9.33
CA LEU A 345 4.48 21.07 -10.34
C LEU A 345 5.78 21.89 -10.31
N GLY A 346 5.70 23.18 -9.98
CA GLY A 346 6.87 24.05 -9.81
C GLY A 346 7.81 23.61 -8.67
N LEU A 347 7.34 22.79 -7.72
CA LEU A 347 8.22 22.17 -6.70
C LEU A 347 9.13 21.07 -7.29
N PHE A 348 8.75 20.48 -8.42
CA PHE A 348 9.46 19.36 -9.04
C PHE A 348 10.13 19.73 -10.36
N ILE A 349 9.54 20.65 -11.13
CA ILE A 349 9.96 21.02 -12.49
C ILE A 349 10.32 22.48 -12.52
N THR A 350 11.56 22.79 -12.81
CA THR A 350 12.10 24.16 -12.87
C THR A 350 11.92 24.81 -14.25
N ASP A 351 11.84 24.00 -15.32
CA ASP A 351 11.61 24.48 -16.69
C ASP A 351 10.13 24.77 -16.90
N ASP A 352 9.81 26.02 -17.33
CA ASP A 352 8.43 26.47 -17.48
C ASP A 352 7.69 25.74 -18.62
N ALA A 353 8.37 25.41 -19.72
CA ALA A 353 7.76 24.70 -20.85
C ALA A 353 7.42 23.25 -20.45
N ALA A 354 8.34 22.56 -19.75
CA ALA A 354 8.07 21.23 -19.24
C ALA A 354 6.96 21.23 -18.16
N ARG A 355 6.87 22.31 -17.37
CA ARG A 355 5.82 22.47 -16.34
C ARG A 355 4.43 22.58 -16.96
N VAL A 356 4.26 23.39 -18.01
CA VAL A 356 2.97 23.54 -18.72
C VAL A 356 2.52 22.19 -19.31
N ASN A 357 3.44 21.42 -19.91
CA ASN A 357 3.12 20.10 -20.43
C ASN A 357 2.73 19.13 -19.30
N ALA A 358 3.45 19.13 -18.20
CA ALA A 358 3.13 18.31 -17.03
C ALA A 358 1.77 18.69 -16.41
N GLU A 359 1.41 20.00 -16.41
CA GLU A 359 0.12 20.49 -15.93
C GLU A 359 -1.03 19.94 -16.78
N HIS A 360 -0.87 19.94 -18.10
CA HIS A 360 -1.85 19.37 -19.01
C HIS A 360 -2.06 17.88 -18.76
N LEU A 361 -0.97 17.12 -18.60
CA LEU A 361 -1.01 15.69 -18.26
C LEU A 361 -1.69 15.43 -16.90
N LEU A 362 -1.36 16.25 -15.90
CA LEU A 362 -1.98 16.17 -14.58
C LEU A 362 -3.49 16.37 -14.65
N HIS A 363 -3.94 17.35 -15.45
CA HIS A 363 -5.36 17.65 -15.63
C HIS A 363 -6.13 16.52 -16.29
N ILE A 364 -5.52 15.79 -17.23
CA ILE A 364 -6.12 14.60 -17.86
C ILE A 364 -6.41 13.53 -16.80
N MET A 365 -5.53 13.36 -15.83
CA MET A 365 -5.59 12.24 -14.89
C MET A 365 -6.37 12.55 -13.61
N LEU A 366 -6.30 13.79 -13.08
CA LEU A 366 -6.80 14.12 -11.73
C LEU A 366 -8.26 13.74 -11.50
N TRP A 367 -9.16 14.06 -12.42
CA TRP A 367 -10.59 13.75 -12.24
C TRP A 367 -10.87 12.25 -12.16
N SER A 368 -10.06 11.44 -12.83
CA SER A 368 -10.25 10.00 -12.87
C SER A 368 -9.96 9.32 -11.52
N ILE A 369 -9.24 9.98 -10.61
CA ILE A 369 -8.99 9.49 -9.25
C ILE A 369 -10.31 9.42 -8.46
N LEU A 370 -11.28 10.30 -8.75
CA LEU A 370 -12.60 10.20 -8.15
C LEU A 370 -13.30 8.90 -8.56
N VAL A 371 -13.21 8.56 -9.84
CA VAL A 371 -13.73 7.31 -10.42
C VAL A 371 -13.04 6.09 -9.81
N PHE A 372 -11.71 6.15 -9.69
CA PHE A 372 -10.91 5.14 -8.99
C PHE A 372 -11.39 4.95 -7.54
N GLY A 373 -11.66 6.03 -6.80
CA GLY A 373 -12.18 5.94 -5.44
C GLY A 373 -13.54 5.24 -5.37
N PHE A 374 -14.45 5.48 -6.29
CA PHE A 374 -15.75 4.82 -6.34
C PHE A 374 -15.61 3.30 -6.54
N GLN A 375 -14.83 2.87 -7.53
CA GLN A 375 -14.60 1.44 -7.76
C GLN A 375 -13.90 0.77 -6.57
N ALA A 376 -12.95 1.47 -5.94
CA ALA A 376 -12.21 0.95 -4.80
C ALA A 376 -13.10 0.74 -3.56
N VAL A 377 -14.04 1.65 -3.29
CA VAL A 377 -15.03 1.53 -2.21
C VAL A 377 -15.98 0.37 -2.47
N ILE A 378 -16.50 0.21 -3.70
CA ILE A 378 -17.37 -0.92 -4.07
C ILE A 378 -16.61 -2.24 -3.90
N GLY A 379 -15.36 -2.30 -4.39
CA GLY A 379 -14.48 -3.45 -4.21
C GLY A 379 -14.19 -3.76 -2.74
N GLY A 380 -14.02 -2.72 -1.92
CA GLY A 380 -13.84 -2.83 -0.46
C GLY A 380 -15.04 -3.50 0.23
N ILE A 381 -16.25 -3.12 -0.11
CA ILE A 381 -17.48 -3.75 0.42
C ILE A 381 -17.60 -5.21 -0.01
N MET A 382 -17.29 -5.54 -1.26
CA MET A 382 -17.29 -6.94 -1.72
C MET A 382 -16.22 -7.75 -0.96
N ARG A 383 -15.04 -7.18 -0.73
CA ARG A 383 -13.96 -7.79 0.06
C ARG A 383 -14.40 -8.08 1.49
N ALA A 384 -15.18 -7.19 2.11
CA ALA A 384 -15.72 -7.37 3.47
C ALA A 384 -16.49 -8.68 3.64
N SER A 385 -17.15 -9.18 2.59
CA SER A 385 -17.87 -10.46 2.56
C SER A 385 -17.01 -11.66 2.14
N GLY A 386 -15.69 -11.46 1.92
CA GLY A 386 -14.78 -12.48 1.41
C GLY A 386 -14.83 -12.69 -0.11
N VAL A 387 -15.65 -11.94 -0.83
CA VAL A 387 -15.69 -11.99 -2.29
C VAL A 387 -14.57 -11.09 -2.84
N VAL A 388 -13.42 -11.67 -3.10
CA VAL A 388 -12.21 -10.96 -3.55
C VAL A 388 -11.84 -11.30 -4.97
N LEU A 389 -12.00 -12.56 -5.36
CA LEU A 389 -11.49 -13.06 -6.64
C LEU A 389 -12.05 -12.29 -7.84
N MET A 390 -13.38 -12.05 -7.88
CA MET A 390 -13.98 -11.35 -9.02
C MET A 390 -13.57 -9.88 -9.14
N PRO A 391 -13.61 -9.05 -8.06
CA PRO A 391 -13.04 -7.70 -8.12
C PRO A 391 -11.57 -7.66 -8.56
N VAL A 392 -10.76 -8.62 -8.13
CA VAL A 392 -9.35 -8.74 -8.54
C VAL A 392 -9.23 -9.12 -10.01
N ILE A 393 -9.97 -10.12 -10.49
CA ILE A 393 -9.98 -10.51 -11.91
C ILE A 393 -10.41 -9.33 -12.79
N ILE A 394 -11.45 -8.60 -12.40
CA ILE A 394 -11.90 -7.41 -13.14
C ILE A 394 -10.78 -6.37 -13.20
N SER A 395 -10.09 -6.11 -12.08
CA SER A 395 -8.99 -5.15 -12.04
C SER A 395 -7.82 -5.59 -12.92
N ILE A 396 -7.40 -6.84 -12.81
CA ILE A 396 -6.30 -7.39 -13.63
C ILE A 396 -6.68 -7.38 -15.12
N PHE A 397 -7.92 -7.77 -15.45
CA PHE A 397 -8.42 -7.73 -16.81
C PHE A 397 -8.39 -6.30 -17.38
N CYS A 398 -8.89 -5.31 -16.63
CA CYS A 398 -8.88 -3.92 -17.06
C CYS A 398 -7.46 -3.39 -17.26
N VAL A 399 -6.52 -3.77 -16.40
CA VAL A 399 -5.12 -3.35 -16.56
C VAL A 399 -4.49 -3.99 -17.79
N LEU A 400 -4.61 -5.30 -17.96
CA LEU A 400 -3.93 -6.00 -19.06
C LEU A 400 -4.62 -5.82 -20.41
N CYS A 401 -5.97 -5.76 -20.43
CA CYS A 401 -6.75 -5.74 -21.67
C CYS A 401 -7.34 -4.38 -22.04
N VAL A 402 -7.31 -3.40 -21.11
CA VAL A 402 -7.76 -2.05 -21.39
C VAL A 402 -6.60 -1.06 -21.26
N GLU A 403 -5.95 -0.96 -20.10
CA GLU A 403 -4.91 0.04 -19.84
C GLU A 403 -3.72 -0.08 -20.80
N LEU A 404 -3.08 -1.25 -20.84
CA LEU A 404 -1.91 -1.44 -21.68
C LEU A 404 -2.22 -1.28 -23.17
N PRO A 405 -3.24 -1.95 -23.75
CA PRO A 405 -3.58 -1.74 -25.16
C PRO A 405 -3.99 -0.29 -25.49
N MET A 406 -4.78 0.36 -24.61
CA MET A 406 -5.18 1.75 -24.82
C MET A 406 -3.99 2.70 -24.71
N ALA A 407 -3.03 2.46 -23.80
CA ALA A 407 -1.83 3.26 -23.71
C ALA A 407 -1.02 3.22 -25.02
N TYR A 408 -0.85 2.06 -25.64
CA TYR A 408 -0.17 1.93 -26.94
C TYR A 408 -0.98 2.53 -28.09
N LEU A 409 -2.28 2.26 -28.15
CA LEU A 409 -3.15 2.77 -29.21
C LEU A 409 -3.28 4.29 -29.16
N LEU A 410 -3.55 4.86 -28.00
CA LEU A 410 -3.69 6.30 -27.85
C LEU A 410 -2.34 7.01 -27.99
N ASN A 411 -1.24 6.39 -27.57
CA ASN A 411 0.11 6.90 -27.80
C ASN A 411 0.41 7.05 -29.30
N ALA A 412 -0.04 6.12 -30.14
CA ALA A 412 0.16 6.18 -31.58
C ALA A 412 -0.61 7.35 -32.25
N HIS A 413 -1.71 7.83 -31.63
CA HIS A 413 -2.54 8.90 -32.20
C HIS A 413 -2.30 10.27 -31.52
N PHE A 414 -2.05 10.29 -30.22
CA PHE A 414 -1.97 11.51 -29.42
C PHE A 414 -0.60 11.68 -28.73
N GLY A 415 0.36 10.79 -29.01
CA GLY A 415 1.67 10.85 -28.37
C GLY A 415 1.57 10.65 -26.85
N LEU A 416 2.37 11.43 -26.10
CA LEU A 416 2.47 11.32 -24.64
C LEU A 416 1.13 11.52 -23.93
N GLU A 417 0.28 12.43 -24.40
CA GLU A 417 -1.06 12.66 -23.81
C GLU A 417 -1.94 11.40 -23.89
N GLY A 418 -1.81 10.65 -24.99
CA GLY A 418 -2.53 9.39 -25.18
C GLY A 418 -2.20 8.34 -24.12
N VAL A 419 -0.95 8.27 -23.66
CA VAL A 419 -0.55 7.37 -22.58
C VAL A 419 -1.32 7.69 -21.29
N TRP A 420 -1.46 8.98 -20.98
CA TRP A 420 -2.18 9.44 -19.79
C TRP A 420 -3.69 9.23 -19.88
N MET A 421 -4.26 9.34 -21.08
CA MET A 421 -5.70 9.08 -21.32
C MET A 421 -6.08 7.61 -21.05
N ALA A 422 -5.12 6.68 -21.08
CA ALA A 422 -5.39 5.28 -20.78
C ALA A 422 -5.87 5.05 -19.35
N PHE A 423 -5.38 5.82 -18.36
CA PHE A 423 -5.79 5.67 -16.95
C PHE A 423 -7.28 6.02 -16.72
N PRO A 424 -7.80 7.17 -17.15
CA PRO A 424 -9.23 7.46 -17.07
C PRO A 424 -10.12 6.39 -17.71
N VAL A 425 -9.75 5.93 -18.91
CA VAL A 425 -10.50 4.87 -19.61
C VAL A 425 -10.52 3.58 -18.76
N THR A 426 -9.39 3.20 -18.19
CA THR A 426 -9.27 2.02 -17.34
C THR A 426 -10.11 2.14 -16.07
N TYR A 427 -10.06 3.27 -15.39
CA TYR A 427 -10.84 3.47 -14.16
C TYR A 427 -12.35 3.49 -14.43
N LEU A 428 -12.80 4.05 -15.55
CA LEU A 428 -14.19 3.97 -15.99
C LEU A 428 -14.61 2.53 -16.30
N ALA A 429 -13.79 1.77 -17.01
CA ALA A 429 -14.04 0.36 -17.29
C ALA A 429 -14.12 -0.46 -16.00
N MET A 430 -13.17 -0.25 -15.07
CA MET A 430 -13.19 -0.90 -13.76
C MET A 430 -14.47 -0.56 -12.99
N LEU A 431 -14.85 0.71 -12.92
CA LEU A 431 -16.07 1.13 -12.21
C LEU A 431 -17.31 0.52 -12.83
N ALA A 432 -17.42 0.51 -14.15
CA ALA A 432 -18.54 -0.07 -14.88
C ALA A 432 -18.68 -1.58 -14.58
N LEU A 433 -17.59 -2.34 -14.76
CA LEU A 433 -17.60 -3.80 -14.55
C LEU A 433 -17.79 -4.17 -13.08
N GLN A 434 -17.15 -3.48 -12.15
CA GLN A 434 -17.34 -3.75 -10.73
C GLN A 434 -18.74 -3.38 -10.24
N THR A 435 -19.30 -2.26 -10.73
CA THR A 435 -20.68 -1.87 -10.41
C THR A 435 -21.70 -2.84 -11.00
N ALA A 436 -21.47 -3.29 -12.23
CA ALA A 436 -22.31 -4.32 -12.86
C ALA A 436 -22.27 -5.63 -12.05
N TYR A 437 -21.09 -6.11 -11.70
CA TYR A 437 -20.95 -7.31 -10.87
C TYR A 437 -21.59 -7.14 -9.49
N TYR A 438 -21.39 -5.98 -8.84
CA TYR A 438 -22.00 -5.66 -7.55
C TYR A 438 -23.54 -5.70 -7.62
N ARG A 439 -24.14 -5.05 -8.64
CA ARG A 439 -25.60 -4.95 -8.78
C ARG A 439 -26.26 -6.24 -9.23
N LEU A 440 -25.67 -6.91 -10.23
CA LEU A 440 -26.28 -8.06 -10.90
C LEU A 440 -26.02 -9.39 -10.17
N VAL A 441 -24.88 -9.50 -9.47
CA VAL A 441 -24.46 -10.77 -8.88
C VAL A 441 -24.31 -10.67 -7.36
N TRP A 442 -23.46 -9.75 -6.89
CA TRP A 442 -23.08 -9.75 -5.48
C TRP A 442 -24.24 -9.38 -4.54
N ARG A 443 -25.06 -8.39 -4.93
CA ARG A 443 -26.21 -7.94 -4.12
C ARG A 443 -27.26 -9.04 -3.86
N HIS A 444 -27.32 -10.04 -4.73
CA HIS A 444 -28.26 -11.17 -4.64
C HIS A 444 -27.67 -12.39 -3.93
N LYS A 445 -26.37 -12.36 -3.61
CA LYS A 445 -25.71 -13.44 -2.87
C LYS A 445 -26.08 -13.39 -1.39
N GLN A 446 -26.33 -14.57 -0.81
CA GLN A 446 -26.40 -14.70 0.63
C GLN A 446 -25.01 -14.45 1.23
N ILE A 447 -24.87 -13.37 1.98
CA ILE A 447 -23.63 -13.05 2.68
C ILE A 447 -23.56 -13.92 3.93
N LYS A 448 -22.58 -14.82 3.96
CA LYS A 448 -22.29 -15.68 5.12
C LYS A 448 -21.08 -15.16 5.85
N ARG A 449 -21.07 -15.31 7.17
CA ARG A 449 -19.92 -15.06 8.01
C ARG A 449 -18.81 -16.07 7.69
N LEU A 450 -17.57 -15.63 7.68
CA LEU A 450 -16.37 -16.45 7.33
C LEU A 450 -15.73 -17.08 8.56
N VAL A 451 -15.96 -16.49 9.73
CA VAL A 451 -15.40 -16.88 11.04
C VAL A 451 -16.49 -17.12 12.03
#